data_2ae365b2310046cbbe1f2c88dd74c1a4
#
_entry.id   2ae365b2310046cbbe1f2c88dd74c1a4
#
_cell.length_a   1.000
_cell.length_b   1.000
_cell.length_c   1.000
_cell.angle_alpha   90.00
_cell.angle_beta   90.00
_cell.angle_gamma   90.00
#
_symmetry.space_group_name_H-M   'P 1'
#
loop_
_entity.id
_entity.type
_entity.pdbx_description
1 polymer ?
#
loop_
_entity_poly.entity_id
_entity_poly.type
_entity_poly.pdbx_seq_one_letter_code
_entity_poly.pdbx_strand_id
1 'polypeptide(L)'
;MNKSELRKIMSVKRNSLTDEEKIHKSRKIFENLLDTANLADVSCIFIFVSYRSECDTTPIIDYCIDNGIKVAVPRVNGDKMDFYVIRDKSELSIGSYGILEPVTDTIIYPDEKSLIIMPGLVFDIKGNRIGYGGGYYDKYISEYNLGLKAAICFDFQIIEENIIEVEDTDVVPDMIITDSRNIDVAKLRS
;
A
#
# COMPACT_ATOMS: atom_id res chain seq x y z
N MET A 1 -12.34 -0.61 -21.21
CA MET A 1 -12.43 -1.71 -20.19
C MET A 1 -12.91 -1.06 -18.91
N ASN A 2 -13.94 -1.61 -18.25
CA ASN A 2 -14.45 -1.01 -17.01
C ASN A 2 -13.65 -1.45 -15.76
N LYS A 3 -13.82 -0.73 -14.63
CA LYS A 3 -13.11 -1.03 -13.35
C LYS A 3 -13.27 -2.51 -12.90
N SER A 4 -14.42 -3.14 -13.14
CA SER A 4 -14.70 -4.53 -12.73
C SER A 4 -13.92 -5.54 -13.59
N GLU A 5 -13.85 -5.31 -14.90
CA GLU A 5 -13.07 -6.13 -15.82
C GLU A 5 -11.58 -6.06 -15.51
N LEU A 6 -11.07 -4.84 -15.28
CA LEU A 6 -9.66 -4.62 -14.89
C LEU A 6 -9.32 -5.34 -13.59
N ARG A 7 -10.19 -5.26 -12.56
CA ARG A 7 -10.00 -6.01 -11.31
C ARG A 7 -9.91 -7.51 -11.55
N LYS A 8 -10.79 -8.06 -12.37
CA LYS A 8 -10.84 -9.51 -12.67
C LYS A 8 -9.57 -9.97 -13.36
N ILE A 9 -9.17 -9.27 -14.43
CA ILE A 9 -7.96 -9.61 -15.20
C ILE A 9 -6.73 -9.55 -14.30
N MET A 10 -6.57 -8.48 -13.54
CA MET A 10 -5.40 -8.29 -12.71
C MET A 10 -5.37 -9.26 -11.51
N SER A 11 -6.52 -9.59 -10.93
CA SER A 11 -6.60 -10.62 -9.90
C SER A 11 -6.15 -11.99 -10.42
N VAL A 12 -6.60 -12.38 -11.62
CA VAL A 12 -6.15 -13.63 -12.24
C VAL A 12 -4.64 -13.62 -12.46
N LYS A 13 -4.10 -12.55 -13.04
CA LYS A 13 -2.67 -12.40 -13.29
C LYS A 13 -1.86 -12.45 -11.99
N ARG A 14 -2.30 -11.77 -10.95
CA ARG A 14 -1.64 -11.75 -9.64
C ARG A 14 -1.69 -13.12 -8.95
N ASN A 15 -2.83 -13.83 -9.06
CA ASN A 15 -3.00 -15.17 -8.50
C ASN A 15 -2.24 -16.27 -9.28
N SER A 16 -1.77 -15.99 -10.49
CA SER A 16 -0.96 -16.93 -11.29
C SER A 16 0.53 -16.89 -10.93
N LEU A 17 0.97 -15.94 -10.11
CA LEU A 17 2.35 -15.95 -9.62
C LEU A 17 2.59 -17.15 -8.72
N THR A 18 3.73 -17.79 -8.93
CA THR A 18 4.23 -18.79 -7.97
C THR A 18 4.68 -18.10 -6.67
N ASP A 19 4.77 -18.85 -5.58
CA ASP A 19 5.27 -18.32 -4.31
C ASP A 19 6.70 -17.77 -4.45
N GLU A 20 7.55 -18.45 -5.23
CA GLU A 20 8.93 -18.02 -5.50
C GLU A 20 8.97 -16.69 -6.25
N GLU A 21 8.17 -16.53 -7.31
CA GLU A 21 8.04 -15.27 -8.05
C GLU A 21 7.53 -14.14 -7.16
N LYS A 22 6.52 -14.42 -6.35
CA LYS A 22 5.95 -13.44 -5.41
C LYS A 22 7.00 -12.97 -4.40
N ILE A 23 7.75 -13.90 -3.79
CA ILE A 23 8.82 -13.59 -2.83
C ILE A 23 9.90 -12.75 -3.51
N HIS A 24 10.38 -13.17 -4.68
CA HIS A 24 11.44 -12.46 -5.41
C HIS A 24 11.00 -11.02 -5.76
N LYS A 25 9.81 -10.86 -6.33
CA LYS A 25 9.26 -9.55 -6.71
C LYS A 25 9.00 -8.64 -5.50
N SER A 26 8.46 -9.20 -4.41
CA SER A 26 8.24 -8.44 -3.17
C SER A 26 9.54 -7.94 -2.56
N ARG A 27 10.60 -8.76 -2.61
CA ARG A 27 11.93 -8.34 -2.19
C ARG A 27 12.46 -7.18 -3.03
N LYS A 28 12.27 -7.21 -4.35
CA LYS A 28 12.66 -6.13 -5.25
C LYS A 28 11.90 -4.82 -4.94
N ILE A 29 10.60 -4.91 -4.66
CA ILE A 29 9.81 -3.75 -4.21
C ILE A 29 10.39 -3.16 -2.93
N PHE A 30 10.75 -4.01 -1.97
CA PHE A 30 11.38 -3.55 -0.73
C PHE A 30 12.73 -2.86 -0.97
N GLU A 31 13.62 -3.45 -1.76
CA GLU A 31 14.91 -2.86 -2.15
C GLU A 31 14.68 -1.47 -2.82
N ASN A 32 13.76 -1.39 -3.78
CA ASN A 32 13.43 -0.15 -4.47
C ASN A 32 12.79 0.91 -3.54
N LEU A 33 12.04 0.49 -2.52
CA LEU A 33 11.51 1.40 -1.49
C LEU A 33 12.65 2.02 -0.68
N LEU A 34 13.62 1.21 -0.24
CA LEU A 34 14.79 1.69 0.50
C LEU A 34 15.63 2.68 -0.30
N ASP A 35 15.78 2.45 -1.61
CA ASP A 35 16.52 3.32 -2.50
C ASP A 35 15.81 4.65 -2.78
N THR A 36 14.47 4.67 -2.68
CA THR A 36 13.65 5.82 -3.06
C THR A 36 13.25 6.69 -1.87
N ALA A 37 12.89 6.05 -0.75
CA ALA A 37 12.44 6.72 0.45
C ALA A 37 13.51 6.66 1.54
N ASN A 38 13.91 7.82 2.07
CA ASN A 38 14.80 7.87 3.24
C ASN A 38 13.99 7.49 4.51
N LEU A 39 13.86 6.20 4.76
CA LEU A 39 13.07 5.70 5.89
C LEU A 39 13.61 6.17 7.26
N ALA A 40 14.88 6.57 7.35
CA ALA A 40 15.45 7.10 8.62
C ALA A 40 14.81 8.41 9.06
N ASP A 41 14.24 9.19 8.13
CA ASP A 41 13.58 10.46 8.42
C ASP A 41 12.06 10.30 8.63
N VAL A 42 11.53 9.09 8.46
CA VAL A 42 10.10 8.79 8.60
C VAL A 42 9.73 8.66 10.08
N SER A 43 8.73 9.42 10.53
CA SER A 43 8.22 9.37 11.90
C SER A 43 7.42 8.09 12.17
N CYS A 44 6.63 7.67 11.18
CA CYS A 44 5.81 6.46 11.23
C CYS A 44 5.50 5.99 9.81
N ILE A 45 5.60 4.69 9.58
CA ILE A 45 5.10 4.06 8.36
C ILE A 45 3.68 3.53 8.60
N PHE A 46 2.75 3.95 7.75
CA PHE A 46 1.36 3.47 7.69
C PHE A 46 1.27 2.47 6.55
N ILE A 47 1.16 1.18 6.87
CA ILE A 47 1.32 0.11 5.88
C ILE A 47 0.26 -0.97 6.04
N PHE A 48 -0.29 -1.45 4.92
CA PHE A 48 -1.19 -2.60 4.95
C PHE A 48 -0.41 -3.90 5.26
N VAL A 49 -1.08 -4.84 5.90
CA VAL A 49 -0.57 -6.20 6.05
C VAL A 49 -1.01 -6.99 4.83
N SER A 50 -0.03 -7.46 4.06
CA SER A 50 -0.29 -8.16 2.80
C SER A 50 -1.18 -9.38 2.96
N TYR A 51 -2.11 -9.56 2.04
CA TYR A 51 -3.09 -10.64 2.04
C TYR A 51 -3.11 -11.37 0.70
N ARG A 52 -3.12 -12.71 0.74
CA ARG A 52 -3.18 -13.59 -0.45
C ARG A 52 -2.07 -13.29 -1.45
N SER A 53 -2.45 -12.85 -2.66
CA SER A 53 -1.53 -12.60 -3.78
C SER A 53 -0.97 -11.16 -3.82
N GLU A 54 -1.14 -10.35 -2.79
CA GLU A 54 -0.50 -9.03 -2.69
C GLU A 54 1.03 -9.15 -2.61
N CYS A 55 1.74 -8.09 -2.97
CA CYS A 55 3.16 -8.02 -2.66
C CYS A 55 3.35 -8.13 -1.14
N ASP A 56 4.32 -8.91 -0.71
CA ASP A 56 4.57 -9.17 0.71
C ASP A 56 5.15 -7.91 1.39
N THR A 57 4.43 -7.38 2.35
CA THR A 57 4.83 -6.21 3.14
C THR A 57 5.62 -6.59 4.40
N THR A 58 5.70 -7.88 4.74
CA THR A 58 6.41 -8.36 5.93
C THR A 58 7.87 -7.87 6.00
N PRO A 59 8.67 -7.92 4.92
CA PRO A 59 10.05 -7.44 4.96
C PRO A 59 10.16 -5.94 5.29
N ILE A 60 9.20 -5.13 4.83
CA ILE A 60 9.16 -3.68 5.12
C ILE A 60 8.82 -3.45 6.59
N ILE A 61 7.81 -4.17 7.08
CA ILE A 61 7.36 -4.10 8.50
C ILE A 61 8.51 -4.50 9.43
N ASP A 62 9.16 -5.64 9.15
CA ASP A 62 10.28 -6.15 9.94
C ASP A 62 11.44 -5.16 9.97
N TYR A 63 11.84 -4.66 8.80
CA TYR A 63 12.89 -3.65 8.71
C TYR A 63 12.58 -2.40 9.54
N CYS A 64 11.36 -1.88 9.45
CA CYS A 64 10.97 -0.69 10.21
C CYS A 64 11.01 -0.94 11.72
N ILE A 65 10.50 -2.06 12.20
CA ILE A 65 10.54 -2.43 13.62
C ILE A 65 11.98 -2.57 14.09
N ASP A 66 12.81 -3.30 13.35
CA ASP A 66 14.21 -3.57 13.71
C ASP A 66 15.07 -2.29 13.75
N ASN A 67 14.71 -1.27 12.97
CA ASN A 67 15.38 0.02 12.92
C ASN A 67 14.71 1.11 13.79
N GLY A 68 13.73 0.74 14.61
CA GLY A 68 13.06 1.67 15.54
C GLY A 68 12.13 2.67 14.86
N ILE A 69 11.76 2.44 13.60
CA ILE A 69 10.76 3.23 12.89
C ILE A 69 9.37 2.74 13.33
N LYS A 70 8.53 3.68 13.72
CA LYS A 70 7.17 3.35 14.17
C LYS A 70 6.36 2.76 13.03
N VAL A 71 5.67 1.65 13.28
CA VAL A 71 4.82 0.96 12.30
C VAL A 71 3.37 1.03 12.75
N ALA A 72 2.50 1.46 11.83
CA ALA A 72 1.06 1.46 12.04
C ALA A 72 0.37 0.66 10.92
N VAL A 73 -0.53 -0.23 11.31
CA VAL A 73 -1.26 -1.11 10.39
C VAL A 73 -2.76 -0.91 10.53
N PRO A 74 -3.54 -1.11 9.47
CA PRO A 74 -4.96 -0.78 9.47
C PRO A 74 -5.80 -1.85 10.17
N ARG A 75 -6.88 -1.39 10.83
CA ARG A 75 -8.00 -2.22 11.28
C ARG A 75 -9.29 -1.57 10.83
N VAL A 76 -10.18 -2.37 10.24
CA VAL A 76 -11.49 -1.92 9.76
C VAL A 76 -12.55 -2.18 10.81
N ASN A 77 -13.27 -1.13 11.19
CA ASN A 77 -14.42 -1.18 12.09
C ASN A 77 -15.66 -0.64 11.35
N GLY A 78 -16.48 -1.53 10.81
CA GLY A 78 -17.64 -1.14 10.01
C GLY A 78 -17.23 -0.42 8.72
N ASP A 79 -17.59 0.84 8.58
CA ASP A 79 -17.30 1.69 7.42
C ASP A 79 -16.04 2.58 7.59
N LYS A 80 -15.39 2.49 8.75
CA LYS A 80 -14.17 3.24 9.08
C LYS A 80 -12.95 2.34 9.13
N MET A 81 -11.81 2.92 8.80
CA MET A 81 -10.50 2.32 8.95
C MET A 81 -9.63 3.27 9.77
N ASP A 82 -8.98 2.74 10.79
CA ASP A 82 -7.98 3.45 11.58
C ASP A 82 -6.66 2.67 11.57
N PHE A 83 -5.55 3.37 11.82
CA PHE A 83 -4.24 2.76 11.93
C PHE A 83 -3.80 2.66 13.39
N TYR A 84 -3.28 1.49 13.74
CA TYR A 84 -2.85 1.15 15.09
C TYR A 84 -1.37 0.82 15.11
N VAL A 85 -0.67 1.36 16.09
CA VAL A 85 0.77 1.09 16.26
C VAL A 85 0.98 -0.35 16.69
N ILE A 86 1.90 -1.02 16.01
CA ILE A 86 2.43 -2.33 16.41
C ILE A 86 3.93 -2.21 16.70
N ARG A 87 4.42 -3.00 17.65
CA ARG A 87 5.83 -3.09 18.04
C ARG A 87 6.45 -4.41 17.63
N ASP A 88 5.59 -5.40 17.40
CA ASP A 88 5.96 -6.75 17.02
C ASP A 88 4.81 -7.41 16.26
N LYS A 89 5.12 -8.36 15.38
CA LYS A 89 4.10 -9.09 14.60
C LYS A 89 3.21 -10.00 15.45
N SER A 90 3.60 -10.33 16.67
CA SER A 90 2.73 -11.04 17.62
C SER A 90 1.52 -10.21 18.05
N GLU A 91 1.55 -8.89 17.83
CA GLU A 91 0.42 -7.99 18.02
C GLU A 91 -0.58 -7.99 16.84
N LEU A 92 -0.44 -8.93 15.90
CA LEU A 92 -1.37 -9.18 14.80
C LEU A 92 -2.15 -10.47 15.04
N SER A 93 -3.44 -10.45 14.78
CA SER A 93 -4.29 -11.65 14.79
C SER A 93 -5.20 -11.67 13.54
N ILE A 94 -5.75 -12.85 13.24
CA ILE A 94 -6.71 -13.00 12.14
C ILE A 94 -7.97 -12.22 12.48
N GLY A 95 -8.21 -11.16 11.74
CA GLY A 95 -9.37 -10.30 11.83
C GLY A 95 -10.43 -10.58 10.76
N SER A 96 -11.15 -9.54 10.37
CA SER A 96 -12.18 -9.59 9.36
C SER A 96 -11.63 -10.08 8.01
N TYR A 97 -12.39 -10.90 7.32
CA TYR A 97 -12.03 -11.47 6.00
C TYR A 97 -10.77 -12.33 5.96
N GLY A 98 -10.24 -12.74 7.13
CA GLY A 98 -9.00 -13.53 7.24
C GLY A 98 -7.72 -12.71 7.03
N ILE A 99 -7.81 -11.39 7.08
CA ILE A 99 -6.67 -10.47 7.04
C ILE A 99 -6.09 -10.34 8.46
N LEU A 100 -4.78 -10.25 8.59
CA LEU A 100 -4.15 -9.96 9.86
C LEU A 100 -4.40 -8.49 10.24
N GLU A 101 -4.98 -8.28 11.42
CA GLU A 101 -5.32 -6.97 11.97
C GLU A 101 -4.63 -6.79 13.32
N PRO A 102 -4.29 -5.53 13.71
CA PRO A 102 -3.68 -5.25 15.00
C PRO A 102 -4.65 -5.56 16.16
N VAL A 103 -4.12 -6.16 17.24
CA VAL A 103 -4.86 -6.36 18.50
C VAL A 103 -4.61 -5.24 19.50
N THR A 104 -3.73 -4.31 19.19
CA THR A 104 -3.45 -3.13 20.00
C THR A 104 -4.55 -2.08 19.87
N ASP A 105 -4.64 -1.16 20.82
CA ASP A 105 -5.62 -0.07 20.82
C ASP A 105 -4.97 1.33 20.68
N THR A 106 -3.68 1.38 20.35
CA THR A 106 -2.95 2.63 20.19
C THR A 106 -3.16 3.16 18.77
N ILE A 107 -4.15 4.01 18.58
CA ILE A 107 -4.40 4.72 17.32
C ILE A 107 -3.33 5.79 17.11
N ILE A 108 -2.92 5.97 15.86
CA ILE A 108 -2.02 7.04 15.43
C ILE A 108 -2.53 7.65 14.12
N TYR A 109 -2.29 8.94 13.97
CA TYR A 109 -2.61 9.70 12.77
C TYR A 109 -1.34 10.16 12.07
N PRO A 110 -1.34 10.29 10.73
CA PRO A 110 -0.16 10.72 10.00
C PRO A 110 0.20 12.18 10.30
N ASP A 111 1.49 12.45 10.27
CA ASP A 111 2.09 13.78 10.31
C ASP A 111 2.86 14.06 9.00
N GLU A 112 3.50 15.22 8.89
CA GLU A 112 4.24 15.63 7.69
C GLU A 112 5.43 14.71 7.35
N LYS A 113 5.95 13.97 8.33
CA LYS A 113 7.06 13.02 8.17
C LYS A 113 6.59 11.57 8.03
N SER A 114 5.30 11.33 7.98
CA SER A 114 4.76 9.99 7.82
C SER A 114 4.90 9.50 6.38
N LEU A 115 5.07 8.19 6.23
CA LEU A 115 5.00 7.49 4.95
C LEU A 115 3.77 6.58 4.94
N ILE A 116 2.85 6.83 4.01
CA ILE A 116 1.64 6.02 3.84
C ILE A 116 1.83 5.10 2.64
N ILE A 117 1.87 3.79 2.88
CA ILE A 117 1.96 2.77 1.85
C ILE A 117 0.56 2.34 1.43
N MET A 118 0.20 2.66 0.20
CA MET A 118 -1.13 2.44 -0.36
C MET A 118 -1.20 1.12 -1.12
N PRO A 119 -2.19 0.25 -0.84
CA PRO A 119 -2.47 -0.93 -1.65
C PRO A 119 -3.27 -0.57 -2.90
N GLY A 120 -3.23 -1.45 -3.89
CA GLY A 120 -4.08 -1.35 -5.06
C GLY A 120 -4.00 -2.61 -5.92
N LEU A 121 -4.97 -2.76 -6.79
CA LEU A 121 -5.05 -3.89 -7.71
C LEU A 121 -4.56 -3.53 -9.11
N VAL A 122 -4.86 -2.32 -9.57
CA VAL A 122 -4.43 -1.77 -10.87
C VAL A 122 -4.02 -0.32 -10.65
N PHE A 123 -2.98 0.11 -11.33
CA PHE A 123 -2.52 1.49 -11.36
C PHE A 123 -2.29 1.94 -12.79
N ASP A 124 -2.37 3.22 -13.06
CA ASP A 124 -1.80 3.80 -14.27
C ASP A 124 -0.57 4.66 -13.95
N ILE A 125 0.15 5.08 -14.97
CA ILE A 125 1.36 5.90 -14.82
C ILE A 125 1.12 7.26 -14.16
N LYS A 126 -0.13 7.74 -14.12
CA LYS A 126 -0.53 8.98 -13.45
C LYS A 126 -0.92 8.76 -11.99
N GLY A 127 -0.79 7.53 -11.50
CA GLY A 127 -1.10 7.17 -10.12
C GLY A 127 -2.58 6.92 -9.85
N ASN A 128 -3.46 7.00 -10.85
CA ASN A 128 -4.83 6.59 -10.67
C ASN A 128 -4.87 5.10 -10.34
N ARG A 129 -5.73 4.70 -9.41
CA ARG A 129 -5.74 3.32 -8.94
C ARG A 129 -7.14 2.73 -8.87
N ILE A 130 -7.18 1.42 -9.03
CA ILE A 130 -8.34 0.61 -8.76
C ILE A 130 -8.03 -0.24 -7.53
N GLY A 131 -8.73 0.05 -6.44
CA GLY A 131 -8.67 -0.73 -5.21
C GLY A 131 -9.67 -1.88 -5.20
N TYR A 132 -9.88 -2.47 -4.02
CA TYR A 132 -10.79 -3.60 -3.83
C TYR A 132 -12.28 -3.22 -3.70
N GLY A 133 -12.60 -1.93 -3.71
CA GLY A 133 -13.97 -1.41 -3.73
C GLY A 133 -14.50 -0.86 -2.40
N GLY A 134 -13.74 -0.97 -1.30
CA GLY A 134 -14.17 -0.44 0.00
C GLY A 134 -13.94 1.06 0.20
N GLY A 135 -13.03 1.67 -0.58
CA GLY A 135 -12.69 3.09 -0.50
C GLY A 135 -12.05 3.53 0.83
N TYR A 136 -11.61 2.58 1.67
CA TYR A 136 -11.08 2.87 3.00
C TYR A 136 -9.86 3.79 2.99
N TYR A 137 -8.91 3.54 2.09
CA TYR A 137 -7.72 4.38 1.96
C TYR A 137 -8.05 5.78 1.44
N ASP A 138 -8.98 5.89 0.48
CA ASP A 138 -9.41 7.19 -0.06
C ASP A 138 -10.06 8.04 1.03
N LYS A 139 -10.97 7.45 1.80
CA LYS A 139 -11.62 8.13 2.93
C LYS A 139 -10.60 8.55 3.99
N TYR A 140 -9.73 7.62 4.41
CA TYR A 140 -8.74 7.88 5.45
C TYR A 140 -7.76 8.98 5.06
N ILE A 141 -7.18 8.89 3.85
CA ILE A 141 -6.20 9.88 3.39
C ILE A 141 -6.86 11.24 3.10
N SER A 142 -8.11 11.26 2.65
CA SER A 142 -8.84 12.53 2.47
C SER A 142 -9.08 13.24 3.80
N GLU A 143 -9.25 12.50 4.89
CA GLU A 143 -9.42 13.05 6.25
C GLU A 143 -8.09 13.51 6.85
N TYR A 144 -7.02 12.70 6.64
CA TYR A 144 -5.69 12.92 7.23
C TYR A 144 -4.63 13.09 6.12
N ASN A 145 -4.77 14.10 5.27
CA ASN A 145 -3.94 14.31 4.09
C ASN A 145 -2.55 14.89 4.44
N LEU A 146 -1.80 14.18 5.26
CA LEU A 146 -0.42 14.51 5.64
C LEU A 146 0.53 13.38 5.24
N GLY A 147 1.82 13.70 5.16
CA GLY A 147 2.86 12.74 4.83
C GLY A 147 2.96 12.37 3.35
N LEU A 148 3.99 11.61 3.06
CA LEU A 148 4.27 11.09 1.71
C LEU A 148 3.44 9.85 1.44
N LYS A 149 2.83 9.76 0.27
CA LYS A 149 2.01 8.64 -0.16
C LYS A 149 2.76 7.85 -1.23
N ALA A 150 3.06 6.59 -0.95
CA ALA A 150 3.67 5.67 -1.91
C ALA A 150 2.74 4.47 -2.14
N ALA A 151 2.46 4.15 -3.38
CA ALA A 151 1.85 2.87 -3.72
C ALA A 151 2.94 1.82 -3.96
N ILE A 152 2.70 0.58 -3.53
CA ILE A 152 3.56 -0.55 -3.86
C ILE A 152 2.75 -1.62 -4.60
N CYS A 153 3.29 -2.14 -5.69
CA CYS A 153 2.64 -3.18 -6.48
C CYS A 153 3.65 -3.90 -7.39
N PHE A 154 3.25 -5.03 -7.96
CA PHE A 154 4.05 -5.65 -9.02
C PHE A 154 3.96 -4.82 -10.30
N ASP A 155 5.04 -4.72 -11.06
CA ASP A 155 5.11 -3.86 -12.25
C ASP A 155 4.01 -4.16 -13.28
N PHE A 156 3.62 -5.41 -13.43
CA PHE A 156 2.53 -5.80 -14.32
C PHE A 156 1.14 -5.29 -13.91
N GLN A 157 1.00 -4.70 -12.72
CA GLN A 157 -0.23 -4.04 -12.26
C GLN A 157 -0.33 -2.60 -12.79
N ILE A 158 0.74 -2.10 -13.42
CA ILE A 158 0.76 -0.78 -14.06
C ILE A 158 0.19 -0.89 -15.48
N ILE A 159 -0.73 -0.01 -15.80
CA ILE A 159 -1.25 0.21 -17.15
C ILE A 159 -0.61 1.49 -17.68
N GLU A 160 0.04 1.41 -18.83
CA GLU A 160 0.71 2.56 -19.46
C GLU A 160 -0.29 3.61 -19.98
N GLU A 161 -1.49 3.18 -20.28
CA GLU A 161 -2.57 4.04 -20.77
C GLU A 161 -3.35 4.66 -19.60
N ASN A 162 -3.73 5.93 -19.74
CA ASN A 162 -4.58 6.64 -18.78
C ASN A 162 -6.06 6.28 -19.05
N ILE A 163 -6.46 5.06 -18.66
CA ILE A 163 -7.81 4.53 -18.88
C ILE A 163 -8.61 4.30 -17.59
N ILE A 164 -8.01 4.58 -16.43
CA ILE A 164 -8.71 4.45 -15.15
C ILE A 164 -9.61 5.67 -14.97
N GLU A 165 -10.91 5.43 -14.94
CA GLU A 165 -11.87 6.45 -14.55
C GLU A 165 -11.67 6.85 -13.09
N VAL A 166 -11.49 8.14 -12.85
CA VAL A 166 -11.27 8.72 -11.50
C VAL A 166 -12.53 9.39 -11.00
N GLU A 167 -12.73 9.30 -9.70
CA GLU A 167 -13.72 10.04 -8.95
C GLU A 167 -13.01 11.16 -8.15
N ASP A 168 -13.69 12.25 -7.84
CA ASP A 168 -13.12 13.39 -7.11
C ASP A 168 -12.58 12.99 -5.72
N THR A 169 -13.04 11.87 -5.20
CA THR A 169 -12.63 11.32 -3.91
C THR A 169 -11.44 10.37 -3.98
N ASP A 170 -11.01 9.99 -5.19
CA ASP A 170 -9.90 9.06 -5.38
C ASP A 170 -8.55 9.74 -5.04
N VAL A 171 -7.81 9.17 -4.11
CA VAL A 171 -6.50 9.67 -3.71
C VAL A 171 -5.42 9.05 -4.56
N VAL A 172 -4.53 9.91 -5.05
CA VAL A 172 -3.39 9.55 -5.88
C VAL A 172 -2.12 9.53 -5.02
N PRO A 173 -1.27 8.49 -5.12
CA PRO A 173 0.03 8.48 -4.45
C PRO A 173 0.99 9.49 -5.10
N ASP A 174 1.98 9.94 -4.34
CA ASP A 174 3.06 10.79 -4.84
C ASP A 174 4.05 9.98 -5.70
N MET A 175 4.17 8.67 -5.41
CA MET A 175 5.01 7.74 -6.16
C MET A 175 4.41 6.33 -6.19
N ILE A 176 4.83 5.54 -7.20
CA ILE A 176 4.55 4.10 -7.27
C ILE A 176 5.87 3.36 -7.33
N ILE A 177 6.04 2.37 -6.47
CA ILE A 177 7.23 1.53 -6.37
C ILE A 177 6.87 0.12 -6.80
N THR A 178 7.59 -0.39 -7.81
CA THR A 178 7.37 -1.73 -8.33
C THR A 178 8.61 -2.60 -8.19
N ASP A 179 8.52 -3.85 -8.58
CA ASP A 179 9.66 -4.78 -8.65
C ASP A 179 10.65 -4.45 -9.79
N SER A 180 10.29 -3.55 -10.72
CA SER A 180 11.10 -3.25 -11.90
C SER A 180 11.45 -1.77 -12.04
N ARG A 181 10.65 -0.86 -11.49
CA ARG A 181 10.84 0.60 -11.64
C ARG A 181 10.11 1.37 -10.55
N ASN A 182 10.52 2.64 -10.40
CA ASN A 182 9.85 3.62 -9.56
C ASN A 182 9.27 4.71 -10.45
N ILE A 183 8.03 5.14 -10.18
CA ILE A 183 7.31 6.16 -10.93
C ILE A 183 7.08 7.35 -10.00
N ASP A 184 7.66 8.49 -10.32
CA ASP A 184 7.42 9.77 -9.64
C ASP A 184 6.13 10.38 -10.22
N VAL A 185 5.02 10.10 -9.55
CA VAL A 185 3.68 10.53 -9.98
C VAL A 185 3.52 12.04 -9.81
N ALA A 186 4.07 12.60 -8.73
CA ALA A 186 4.02 14.03 -8.46
C ALA A 186 4.64 14.83 -9.61
N LYS A 187 5.79 14.38 -10.13
CA LYS A 187 6.46 15.00 -11.28
C LYS A 187 5.69 14.83 -12.57
N LEU A 188 4.99 13.71 -12.78
CA LEU A 188 4.23 13.47 -14.03
C LEU A 188 2.90 14.25 -14.05
N ARG A 189 2.45 14.77 -12.92
CA ARG A 189 1.21 15.54 -12.80
C ARG A 189 1.45 17.06 -12.68
N SER A 190 2.71 17.48 -12.48
CA SER A 190 3.13 18.89 -12.47
C SER A 190 3.25 19.43 -13.90
#